data_316581bc99d312cb9afb4c47388297d2
#
_entry.id   316581bc99d312cb9afb4c47388297d2
#
_cell.length_a   1.000
_cell.length_b   1.000
_cell.length_c   1.000
_cell.angle_alpha   90.00
_cell.angle_beta   90.00
_cell.angle_gamma   90.00
#
_symmetry.space_group_name_H-M   'P 1'
#
loop_
_entity.id
_entity.type
_entity.pdbx_description
1 polymer ?
#
loop_
_entity_poly.entity_id
_entity_poly.type
_entity_poly.pdbx_seq_one_letter_code
_entity_poly.pdbx_strand_id
1 'polypeptide(L)'
;MNKKYSIYMVLAMFLTLAISSCNSSNDEPTSGEIISSSSNTSTLVSSFTLGSNKKVLYNLDSVYFSIDQEKNLIYNADSLPKGTDVSHLTVSVNFPTAVGKAVFKVKDSQWMKDKEVEYTSETTDSIDFTSPVELEIT
;
A
#
# COMPACT_ATOMS: atom_id res chain seq x y z
N MET A 1 17.65 0.03 -11.96
CA MET A 1 16.66 1.13 -11.91
C MET A 1 15.86 0.97 -10.63
N ASN A 2 16.04 1.87 -9.69
CA ASN A 2 15.39 1.75 -8.39
C ASN A 2 13.96 2.22 -8.49
N LYS A 3 13.01 1.39 -8.12
CA LYS A 3 11.61 1.77 -8.08
C LYS A 3 11.14 1.86 -6.62
N LYS A 4 10.36 2.90 -6.33
CA LYS A 4 9.89 3.18 -4.98
C LYS A 4 8.38 3.19 -4.96
N TYR A 5 7.80 2.49 -4.00
CA TYR A 5 6.36 2.47 -3.73
C TYR A 5 6.09 3.10 -2.37
N SER A 6 5.10 3.97 -2.31
CA SER A 6 4.59 4.49 -1.04
C SER A 6 3.43 3.64 -0.56
N ILE A 7 3.49 3.18 0.66
CA ILE A 7 2.49 2.32 1.29
C ILE A 7 1.71 3.15 2.32
N TYR A 8 0.40 3.22 2.13
CA TYR A 8 -0.50 3.93 3.03
C TYR A 8 -1.47 2.96 3.70
N MET A 9 -1.53 3.03 5.01
CA MET A 9 -2.52 2.31 5.79
C MET A 9 -3.66 3.26 6.16
N VAL A 10 -4.83 3.04 5.58
CA VAL A 10 -6.02 3.86 5.83
C VAL A 10 -6.77 3.32 7.04
N LEU A 11 -6.88 4.15 8.08
CA LEU A 11 -7.72 3.89 9.25
C LEU A 11 -8.99 4.72 9.16
N ALA A 12 -10.14 4.14 9.54
CA ALA A 12 -11.40 4.85 9.54
C ALA A 12 -11.36 6.04 10.50
N MET A 13 -11.28 7.26 9.94
CA MET A 13 -11.56 8.48 10.68
C MET A 13 -13.03 8.83 10.48
N PHE A 14 -13.80 8.83 11.57
CA PHE A 14 -15.14 9.39 11.53
C PHE A 14 -15.02 10.91 11.38
N LEU A 15 -14.98 11.39 10.14
CA LEU A 15 -15.26 12.76 9.82
C LEU A 15 -16.73 12.83 9.40
N THR A 16 -17.59 13.16 10.34
CA THR A 16 -18.98 13.52 10.04
C THR A 16 -18.97 14.87 9.34
N LEU A 17 -18.88 14.85 8.04
CA LEU A 17 -19.23 15.97 7.19
C LEU A 17 -20.46 15.56 6.40
N ALA A 18 -21.60 15.97 6.91
CA ALA A 18 -22.81 16.00 6.12
C ALA A 18 -22.65 17.08 5.05
N ILE A 19 -22.48 16.67 3.81
CA ILE A 19 -22.69 17.54 2.66
C ILE A 19 -23.66 16.82 1.75
N SER A 20 -24.91 17.25 1.85
CA SER A 20 -25.88 17.05 0.82
C SER A 20 -25.54 17.97 -0.35
N SER A 21 -25.20 17.42 -1.47
CA SER A 21 -25.33 18.11 -2.74
C SER A 21 -25.54 17.09 -3.84
N CYS A 22 -26.77 16.97 -4.25
CA CYS A 22 -27.13 16.41 -5.52
C CYS A 22 -26.74 17.41 -6.61
N ASN A 23 -25.99 16.97 -7.58
CA ASN A 23 -26.10 17.53 -8.91
C ASN A 23 -25.86 16.44 -9.95
N SER A 24 -26.92 16.08 -10.63
CA SER A 24 -26.91 15.20 -11.80
C SER A 24 -26.56 16.02 -13.02
N SER A 25 -25.49 15.69 -13.68
CA SER A 25 -25.29 16.03 -15.07
C SER A 25 -24.81 14.79 -15.82
N ASN A 26 -25.66 14.36 -16.73
CA ASN A 26 -25.35 13.37 -17.72
C ASN A 26 -24.32 13.95 -18.67
N ASP A 27 -23.18 13.33 -18.78
CA ASP A 27 -22.32 13.43 -19.94
C ASP A 27 -21.89 12.03 -20.36
N GLU A 28 -22.33 11.66 -21.53
CA GLU A 28 -21.98 10.46 -22.27
C GLU A 28 -20.48 10.47 -22.59
N PRO A 29 -19.72 9.40 -22.33
CA PRO A 29 -18.35 9.33 -22.80
C PRO A 29 -18.35 8.92 -24.27
N THR A 30 -18.01 9.89 -25.12
CA THR A 30 -17.61 9.68 -26.50
C THR A 30 -16.42 8.74 -26.56
N SER A 31 -16.58 7.66 -27.33
CA SER A 31 -15.53 6.73 -27.74
C SER A 31 -14.31 7.50 -28.27
N GLY A 32 -13.21 7.49 -27.52
CA GLY A 32 -11.95 8.08 -27.87
C GLY A 32 -10.81 7.09 -27.64
N GLU A 33 -10.29 6.60 -28.76
CA GLU A 33 -8.94 6.07 -28.99
C GLU A 33 -8.24 5.32 -27.85
N ILE A 34 -8.21 4.01 -28.05
CA ILE A 34 -7.21 3.13 -27.43
C ILE A 34 -5.84 3.52 -27.97
N ILE A 35 -5.15 4.42 -27.28
CA ILE A 35 -3.71 4.55 -27.46
C ILE A 35 -3.09 3.43 -26.67
N SER A 36 -2.84 2.31 -27.34
CA SER A 36 -1.93 1.30 -26.83
C SER A 36 -0.52 1.85 -26.80
N SER A 37 -0.21 2.67 -25.83
CA SER A 37 1.16 2.87 -25.43
C SER A 37 1.56 1.61 -24.66
N SER A 38 2.20 0.69 -25.35
CA SER A 38 2.92 -0.42 -24.72
C SER A 38 4.11 0.16 -23.96
N SER A 39 3.85 0.76 -22.82
CA SER A 39 4.88 0.95 -21.82
C SER A 39 5.09 -0.42 -21.21
N ASN A 40 6.23 -1.03 -21.46
CA ASN A 40 6.72 -2.19 -20.75
C ASN A 40 6.98 -1.79 -19.28
N THR A 41 5.93 -1.46 -18.57
CA THR A 41 5.96 -1.36 -17.11
C THR A 41 5.93 -2.79 -16.61
N SER A 42 7.12 -3.39 -16.48
CA SER A 42 7.23 -4.63 -15.71
C SER A 42 6.62 -4.38 -14.35
N THR A 43 5.52 -5.07 -14.05
CA THR A 43 4.86 -5.00 -12.76
C THR A 43 5.85 -5.51 -11.72
N LEU A 44 6.41 -4.60 -10.91
CA LEU A 44 7.41 -4.97 -9.90
C LEU A 44 6.79 -5.54 -8.64
N VAL A 45 5.56 -5.17 -8.32
CA VAL A 45 4.79 -5.73 -7.21
C VAL A 45 3.47 -6.27 -7.74
N SER A 46 3.23 -7.57 -7.58
CA SER A 46 1.97 -8.20 -8.02
C SER A 46 0.95 -8.32 -6.89
N SER A 47 1.39 -8.52 -5.66
CA SER A 47 0.51 -8.52 -4.50
C SER A 47 1.22 -8.03 -3.25
N PHE A 48 0.43 -7.46 -2.34
CA PHE A 48 0.85 -7.03 -1.02
C PHE A 48 -0.23 -7.49 -0.03
N THR A 49 0.16 -8.20 1.02
CA THR A 49 -0.75 -8.70 2.05
C THR A 49 -0.14 -8.54 3.44
N LEU A 50 -0.98 -8.48 4.45
CA LEU A 50 -0.56 -8.50 5.85
C LEU A 50 -0.50 -9.94 6.37
N GLY A 51 0.40 -10.20 7.28
CA GLY A 51 0.44 -11.46 8.01
C GLY A 51 -0.71 -11.57 9.01
N SER A 52 -1.16 -12.79 9.27
CA SER A 52 -2.22 -13.04 10.25
C SER A 52 -1.78 -12.63 11.65
N ASN A 53 -2.57 -11.77 12.31
CA ASN A 53 -2.35 -11.39 13.72
C ASN A 53 -3.69 -11.16 14.42
N LYS A 54 -4.22 -12.22 15.02
CA LYS A 54 -5.52 -12.22 15.71
C LYS A 54 -5.59 -11.30 16.94
N LYS A 55 -4.44 -10.85 17.45
CA LYS A 55 -4.40 -9.90 18.57
C LYS A 55 -4.67 -8.47 18.09
N VAL A 56 -4.34 -8.19 16.84
CA VAL A 56 -4.57 -6.88 16.20
C VAL A 56 -5.96 -6.85 15.57
N LEU A 57 -6.23 -7.81 14.69
CA LEU A 57 -7.52 -7.96 14.00
C LEU A 57 -7.69 -9.42 13.57
N TYR A 58 -8.88 -9.98 13.78
CA TYR A 58 -9.14 -11.41 13.55
C TYR A 58 -8.83 -11.87 12.13
N ASN A 59 -9.13 -11.03 11.14
CA ASN A 59 -8.95 -11.29 9.69
C ASN A 59 -7.98 -10.30 9.04
N LEU A 60 -6.90 -9.97 9.72
CA LEU A 60 -5.90 -9.01 9.24
C LEU A 60 -5.28 -9.43 7.89
N ASP A 61 -5.08 -10.73 7.70
CA ASP A 61 -4.55 -11.33 6.47
C ASP A 61 -5.53 -11.30 5.28
N SER A 62 -6.79 -10.95 5.53
CA SER A 62 -7.81 -10.79 4.49
C SER A 62 -8.00 -9.34 4.04
N VAL A 63 -7.23 -8.41 4.59
CA VAL A 63 -7.27 -7.00 4.17
C VAL A 63 -6.75 -6.88 2.74
N TYR A 64 -7.58 -6.29 1.88
CA TYR A 64 -7.24 -6.12 0.47
C TYR A 64 -6.43 -4.83 0.24
N PHE A 65 -5.34 -4.96 -0.52
CA PHE A 65 -4.51 -3.84 -0.95
C PHE A 65 -4.61 -3.62 -2.46
N SER A 66 -4.87 -2.39 -2.83
CA SER A 66 -4.75 -1.93 -4.21
C SER A 66 -3.32 -1.49 -4.49
N ILE A 67 -2.83 -1.85 -5.67
CA ILE A 67 -1.49 -1.49 -6.14
C ILE A 67 -1.64 -0.65 -7.41
N ASP A 68 -1.34 0.63 -7.29
CA ASP A 68 -1.30 1.57 -8.42
C ASP A 68 0.13 1.65 -8.95
N GLN A 69 0.38 0.99 -10.07
CA GLN A 69 1.71 0.91 -10.68
C GLN A 69 2.15 2.23 -11.31
N GLU A 70 1.20 3.08 -11.72
CA GLU A 70 1.50 4.37 -12.34
C GLU A 70 1.94 5.39 -11.30
N LYS A 71 1.22 5.42 -10.18
CA LYS A 71 1.51 6.33 -9.06
C LYS A 71 2.51 5.75 -8.07
N ASN A 72 2.86 4.46 -8.21
CA ASN A 72 3.68 3.71 -7.26
C ASN A 72 3.10 3.78 -5.83
N LEU A 73 1.81 3.50 -5.72
CA LEU A 73 1.08 3.50 -4.46
C LEU A 73 0.56 2.10 -4.12
N ILE A 74 0.67 1.75 -2.86
CA ILE A 74 0.04 0.57 -2.26
C ILE A 74 -0.82 1.06 -1.10
N TYR A 75 -2.10 0.74 -1.12
CA TYR A 75 -3.01 1.16 -0.06
C TYR A 75 -4.14 0.15 0.14
N ASN A 76 -4.65 0.07 1.35
CA ASN A 76 -5.83 -0.75 1.64
C ASN A 76 -7.08 -0.03 1.12
N ALA A 77 -7.83 -0.70 0.25
CA ALA A 77 -9.04 -0.14 -0.37
C ALA A 77 -10.15 0.10 0.68
N ASP A 78 -10.26 -0.81 1.64
CA ASP A 78 -11.19 -0.71 2.76
C ASP A 78 -10.44 -0.23 4.00
N SER A 79 -10.99 0.77 4.68
CA SER A 79 -10.41 1.30 5.90
C SER A 79 -10.38 0.26 7.01
N LEU A 80 -9.27 0.17 7.73
CA LEU A 80 -9.21 -0.62 8.96
C LEU A 80 -10.06 0.02 10.06
N PRO A 81 -10.58 -0.78 10.99
CA PRO A 81 -11.31 -0.26 12.14
C PRO A 81 -10.48 0.78 12.90
N LYS A 82 -11.14 1.82 13.41
CA LYS A 82 -10.48 2.84 14.22
C LYS A 82 -9.82 2.20 15.44
N GLY A 83 -8.57 2.55 15.67
CA GLY A 83 -7.80 2.02 16.81
C GLY A 83 -7.09 0.71 16.55
N THR A 84 -7.12 0.20 15.30
CA THR A 84 -6.27 -0.93 14.92
C THR A 84 -4.81 -0.56 15.11
N ASP A 85 -4.08 -1.38 15.86
CA ASP A 85 -2.64 -1.19 16.08
C ASP A 85 -1.86 -1.62 14.83
N VAL A 86 -1.36 -0.67 14.09
CA VAL A 86 -0.58 -0.90 12.86
C VAL A 86 0.93 -0.71 13.06
N SER A 87 1.37 -0.60 14.31
CA SER A 87 2.78 -0.32 14.64
C SER A 87 3.70 -1.54 14.48
N HIS A 88 3.14 -2.75 14.46
CA HIS A 88 3.92 -4.00 14.40
C HIS A 88 3.23 -5.04 13.53
N LEU A 89 3.25 -4.82 12.21
CA LEU A 89 2.62 -5.72 11.25
C LEU A 89 3.68 -6.45 10.40
N THR A 90 3.46 -7.74 10.20
CA THR A 90 4.23 -8.51 9.20
C THR A 90 3.57 -8.39 7.85
N VAL A 91 4.36 -8.43 6.79
CA VAL A 91 3.89 -8.29 5.42
C VAL A 91 4.39 -9.41 4.54
N SER A 92 3.65 -9.68 3.47
CA SER A 92 4.09 -10.52 2.37
C SER A 92 3.94 -9.77 1.06
N VAL A 93 5.01 -9.69 0.30
CA VAL A 93 5.06 -9.03 -1.01
C VAL A 93 5.41 -10.06 -2.06
N ASN A 94 4.66 -10.09 -3.15
CA ASN A 94 4.96 -10.96 -4.27
C ASN A 94 5.50 -10.14 -5.45
N PHE A 95 6.64 -10.59 -5.96
CA PHE A 95 7.29 -10.01 -7.13
C PHE A 95 7.16 -11.01 -8.29
N PRO A 96 6.53 -10.64 -9.41
CA PRO A 96 6.36 -11.55 -10.55
C PRO A 96 7.67 -11.89 -11.26
N THR A 97 8.68 -11.05 -11.06
CA THR A 97 10.04 -11.26 -11.56
C THR A 97 11.03 -11.19 -10.40
N ALA A 98 12.16 -11.88 -10.55
CA ALA A 98 13.21 -11.80 -9.54
C ALA A 98 13.68 -10.35 -9.36
N VAL A 99 13.70 -9.89 -8.13
CA VAL A 99 14.23 -8.59 -7.72
C VAL A 99 15.56 -8.81 -6.98
N GLY A 100 16.48 -7.87 -7.12
CA GLY A 100 17.79 -7.96 -6.46
C GLY A 100 17.66 -7.72 -4.95
N LYS A 101 16.96 -6.65 -4.58
CA LYS A 101 16.75 -6.28 -3.18
C LYS A 101 15.44 -5.51 -3.03
N ALA A 102 14.74 -5.73 -1.93
CA ALA A 102 13.59 -4.96 -1.51
C ALA A 102 13.78 -4.47 -0.07
N VAL A 103 13.56 -3.19 0.17
CA VAL A 103 13.80 -2.55 1.48
C VAL A 103 12.59 -1.69 1.84
N PHE A 104 12.06 -1.91 3.04
CA PHE A 104 11.09 -1.01 3.65
C PHE A 104 11.80 0.11 4.40
N LYS A 105 11.47 1.34 4.08
CA LYS A 105 11.94 2.55 4.78
C LYS A 105 10.81 3.08 5.64
N VAL A 106 10.96 2.92 6.94
CA VAL A 106 10.01 3.38 7.96
C VAL A 106 10.51 4.68 8.55
N LYS A 107 9.69 5.72 8.49
CA LYS A 107 10.07 7.01 9.07
C LYS A 107 10.04 6.93 10.59
N ASP A 108 11.17 7.18 11.22
CA ASP A 108 11.26 7.32 12.67
C ASP A 108 11.13 8.80 13.04
N SER A 109 10.02 9.13 13.69
CA SER A 109 9.74 10.50 14.11
C SER A 109 10.63 11.00 15.25
N GLN A 110 11.31 10.11 15.99
CA GLN A 110 12.13 10.49 17.13
C GLN A 110 13.57 10.84 16.76
N TRP A 111 14.13 10.22 15.74
CA TRP A 111 15.57 10.34 15.46
C TRP A 111 15.89 10.96 14.10
N MET A 112 14.91 11.38 13.33
CA MET A 112 15.03 11.91 11.95
C MET A 112 15.80 10.98 11.00
N LYS A 113 15.93 9.71 11.34
CA LYS A 113 16.59 8.70 10.53
C LYS A 113 15.59 7.59 10.21
N ASP A 114 15.40 7.33 8.93
CA ASP A 114 14.55 6.25 8.49
C ASP A 114 15.12 4.90 8.93
N LYS A 115 14.29 4.04 9.51
CA LYS A 115 14.64 2.66 9.79
C LYS A 115 14.49 1.86 8.50
N GLU A 116 15.53 1.19 8.09
CA GLU A 116 15.52 0.30 6.93
C GLU A 116 15.32 -1.14 7.38
N VAL A 117 14.33 -1.81 6.79
CA VAL A 117 14.05 -3.23 7.01
C VAL A 117 14.14 -3.93 5.66
N GLU A 118 15.17 -4.77 5.49
CA GLU A 118 15.32 -5.57 4.28
C GLU A 118 14.26 -6.67 4.25
N TYR A 119 13.55 -6.75 3.13
CA TYR A 119 12.52 -7.77 2.92
C TYR A 119 13.13 -9.02 2.30
N THR A 120 12.94 -10.14 2.97
CA THR A 120 13.15 -11.47 2.41
C THR A 120 11.88 -12.28 2.62
N SER A 121 11.62 -13.26 1.79
CA SER A 121 10.42 -14.13 1.93
C SER A 121 10.38 -14.89 3.26
N GLU A 122 11.49 -14.94 3.97
CA GLU A 122 11.66 -15.64 5.24
C GLU A 122 11.70 -14.72 6.45
N THR A 123 11.81 -13.39 6.26
CA THR A 123 11.84 -12.45 7.37
C THR A 123 10.45 -12.17 7.91
N THR A 124 10.30 -12.39 9.20
CA THR A 124 9.10 -12.05 9.97
C THR A 124 9.24 -10.71 10.70
N ASP A 125 10.16 -9.87 10.27
CA ASP A 125 10.35 -8.56 10.88
C ASP A 125 9.09 -7.71 10.75
N SER A 126 8.65 -7.13 11.85
CA SER A 126 7.48 -6.28 11.87
C SER A 126 7.81 -4.89 11.36
N ILE A 127 6.84 -4.31 10.64
CA ILE A 127 6.92 -2.98 10.06
C ILE A 127 5.89 -2.09 10.74
N ASP A 128 6.30 -0.88 11.05
CA ASP A 128 5.45 0.16 11.63
C ASP A 128 4.78 0.97 10.52
N PHE A 129 3.45 0.85 10.40
CA PHE A 129 2.61 1.57 9.43
C PHE A 129 1.84 2.74 10.06
N THR A 130 2.23 3.23 11.21
CA THR A 130 1.62 4.44 11.81
C THR A 130 1.88 5.69 10.96
N SER A 131 2.89 5.65 10.11
CA SER A 131 3.22 6.63 9.08
C SER A 131 3.36 5.93 7.72
N PRO A 132 3.27 6.66 6.60
CA PRO A 132 3.53 6.07 5.29
C PRO A 132 4.91 5.42 5.21
N VAL A 133 4.97 4.22 4.66
CA VAL A 133 6.19 3.43 4.51
C VAL A 133 6.58 3.40 3.04
N GLU A 134 7.85 3.58 2.73
CA GLU A 134 8.37 3.47 1.37
C GLU A 134 8.98 2.07 1.15
N LEU A 135 8.58 1.39 0.08
CA LEU A 135 9.19 0.15 -0.40
C LEU A 135 10.09 0.48 -1.59
N GLU A 136 11.39 0.34 -1.42
CA GLU A 136 12.39 0.51 -2.47
C GLU A 136 12.80 -0.85 -3.04
N ILE A 137 12.77 -0.98 -4.36
CA ILE A 137 13.10 -2.20 -5.10
C ILE A 137 14.25 -1.90 -6.07
N THR A 138 15.30 -2.72 -6.02
CA THR A 138 16.47 -2.61 -6.89
C THR A 138 16.77 -3.91 -7.62
#